data_aa4758eb0cf57f54f33edf8218065bd1
#
_entry.id   aa4758eb0cf57f54f33edf8218065bd1
#
_cell.length_a   1.000
_cell.length_b   1.000
_cell.length_c   1.000
_cell.angle_alpha   90.00
_cell.angle_beta   90.00
_cell.angle_gamma   90.00
#
_symmetry.space_group_name_H-M   'P 1'
#
loop_
_entity.id
_entity.type
_entity.pdbx_description
1 polymer ?
#
loop_
_entity_poly.entity_id
_entity_poly.type
_entity_poly.pdbx_seq_one_letter_code
_entity_poly.pdbx_strand_id
1 'polypeptide(L)'
;MMKFFIVMAMLLGSSIVSAEDKQIASPDGKLVVTVADMDGRPSYSVSYDNVLFLKPSPLGIIANIGDFSSGMSLEKNVSTNKIDETYELASIKKSKVHYVANEAVFSFTQQGKTIYDVIFRISNNDVAFKYKMYPQGETLSCVVKQEVTGFAFPDGTTTFLCPQSKPMGGFARTSPSYETSYTADDVAGKNGWGEGYTFPCLFRNGDNGWVLVSETGVNGGYCASRLLGHKGGVYTIGFPQEGEANGNGTVSPGIA
;
A
#
# COMPACT_ATOMS: atom_id res chain seq x y z
N MET A 1 -27.29 -28.34 -60.68
CA MET A 1 -26.92 -26.95 -60.27
C MET A 1 -26.87 -26.88 -58.76
N MET A 2 -25.70 -27.01 -58.22
CA MET A 2 -25.48 -27.09 -56.74
C MET A 2 -24.81 -25.78 -56.29
N LYS A 3 -25.53 -24.96 -55.53
CA LYS A 3 -25.04 -23.67 -55.02
C LYS A 3 -24.29 -23.93 -53.73
N PHE A 4 -22.98 -23.71 -53.76
CA PHE A 4 -22.15 -23.66 -52.55
C PHE A 4 -22.35 -22.31 -51.84
N PHE A 5 -22.80 -22.30 -50.58
CA PHE A 5 -22.75 -21.15 -49.70
C PHE A 5 -21.44 -21.24 -48.87
N ILE A 6 -20.55 -20.30 -49.14
CA ILE A 6 -19.35 -20.09 -48.28
C ILE A 6 -19.79 -19.21 -47.12
N VAL A 7 -19.85 -19.77 -45.92
CA VAL A 7 -19.99 -18.99 -44.68
C VAL A 7 -18.59 -18.56 -44.22
N MET A 8 -18.32 -17.28 -44.40
CA MET A 8 -17.09 -16.65 -43.92
C MET A 8 -17.28 -16.33 -42.43
N ALA A 9 -16.72 -17.15 -41.57
CA ALA A 9 -16.67 -16.88 -40.13
C ALA A 9 -15.65 -15.76 -39.87
N MET A 10 -16.13 -14.56 -39.54
CA MET A 10 -15.27 -13.50 -38.96
C MET A 10 -14.85 -13.93 -37.54
N LEU A 11 -13.61 -14.34 -37.41
CA LEU A 11 -12.94 -14.42 -36.13
C LEU A 11 -12.68 -12.99 -35.61
N LEU A 12 -13.55 -12.53 -34.72
CA LEU A 12 -13.26 -11.37 -33.89
C LEU A 12 -12.12 -11.79 -32.92
N GLY A 13 -10.90 -11.49 -33.28
CA GLY A 13 -9.76 -11.57 -32.40
C GLY A 13 -9.93 -10.52 -31.32
N SER A 14 -10.39 -10.94 -30.13
CA SER A 14 -10.23 -10.15 -28.92
C SER A 14 -8.72 -10.09 -28.63
N SER A 15 -8.11 -8.97 -28.93
CA SER A 15 -6.78 -8.63 -28.44
C SER A 15 -6.86 -8.58 -26.92
N ILE A 16 -6.38 -9.62 -26.25
CA ILE A 16 -6.06 -9.58 -24.83
C ILE A 16 -4.92 -8.56 -24.72
N VAL A 17 -5.23 -7.34 -24.27
CA VAL A 17 -4.21 -6.39 -23.84
C VAL A 17 -3.61 -6.99 -22.57
N SER A 18 -2.48 -7.68 -22.71
CA SER A 18 -1.69 -8.09 -21.58
C SER A 18 -1.21 -6.83 -20.89
N ALA A 19 -1.59 -6.65 -19.64
CA ALA A 19 -0.99 -5.65 -18.77
C ALA A 19 0.54 -5.88 -18.76
N GLU A 20 1.30 -4.85 -19.08
CA GLU A 20 2.77 -4.95 -19.13
C GLU A 20 3.30 -4.69 -17.72
N ASP A 21 3.60 -5.78 -16.99
CA ASP A 21 4.18 -5.71 -15.65
C ASP A 21 5.51 -4.98 -15.66
N LYS A 22 5.71 -4.06 -14.72
CA LYS A 22 6.96 -3.33 -14.53
C LYS A 22 7.60 -3.75 -13.21
N GLN A 23 8.91 -3.87 -13.20
CA GLN A 23 9.64 -4.35 -12.03
C GLN A 23 10.73 -3.39 -11.59
N ILE A 24 10.97 -3.38 -10.28
CA ILE A 24 12.15 -2.81 -9.66
C ILE A 24 12.71 -3.81 -8.64
N ALA A 25 14.02 -3.98 -8.63
CA ALA A 25 14.72 -4.86 -7.71
C ALA A 25 15.61 -4.08 -6.73
N SER A 26 15.90 -4.71 -5.59
CA SER A 26 16.93 -4.24 -4.65
C SER A 26 18.33 -4.19 -5.30
N PRO A 27 19.30 -3.51 -4.69
CA PRO A 27 20.67 -3.48 -5.19
C PRO A 27 21.32 -4.86 -5.36
N ASP A 28 20.98 -5.84 -4.52
CA ASP A 28 21.45 -7.23 -4.61
C ASP A 28 20.56 -8.13 -5.51
N GLY A 29 19.46 -7.59 -6.04
CA GLY A 29 18.55 -8.28 -6.94
C GLY A 29 17.57 -9.27 -6.29
N LYS A 30 17.62 -9.47 -4.96
CA LYS A 30 16.81 -10.49 -4.29
C LYS A 30 15.38 -10.05 -3.99
N LEU A 31 15.21 -8.81 -3.56
CA LEU A 31 13.91 -8.22 -3.28
C LEU A 31 13.39 -7.56 -4.55
N VAL A 32 12.23 -8.01 -5.04
CA VAL A 32 11.63 -7.54 -6.29
C VAL A 32 10.20 -7.08 -6.03
N VAL A 33 9.88 -5.89 -6.50
CA VAL A 33 8.52 -5.37 -6.57
C VAL A 33 8.08 -5.37 -8.02
N THR A 34 6.92 -5.98 -8.28
CA THR A 34 6.25 -5.93 -9.59
C THR A 34 5.02 -5.05 -9.46
N VAL A 35 4.90 -4.07 -10.35
CA VAL A 35 3.77 -3.13 -10.41
C VAL A 35 3.01 -3.35 -11.71
N ALA A 36 1.69 -3.39 -11.64
CA ALA A 36 0.81 -3.64 -12.78
C ALA A 36 -0.50 -2.85 -12.68
N ASP A 37 -1.20 -2.73 -13.79
CA ASP A 37 -2.61 -2.36 -13.84
C ASP A 37 -3.45 -3.58 -14.25
N MET A 38 -3.91 -4.35 -13.31
CA MET A 38 -4.73 -5.53 -13.56
C MET A 38 -6.17 -5.11 -13.90
N ASP A 39 -6.53 -5.14 -15.19
CA ASP A 39 -7.85 -4.68 -15.68
C ASP A 39 -8.20 -3.26 -15.21
N GLY A 40 -7.24 -2.35 -15.32
CA GLY A 40 -7.40 -0.97 -14.90
C GLY A 40 -7.36 -0.75 -13.37
N ARG A 41 -6.93 -1.75 -12.61
CA ARG A 41 -6.75 -1.66 -11.16
C ARG A 41 -5.27 -1.69 -10.81
N PRO A 42 -4.71 -0.58 -10.33
CA PRO A 42 -3.33 -0.53 -9.88
C PRO A 42 -3.05 -1.58 -8.80
N SER A 43 -1.95 -2.29 -8.94
CA SER A 43 -1.54 -3.32 -8.00
C SER A 43 -0.03 -3.46 -7.93
N TYR A 44 0.45 -4.08 -6.86
CA TYR A 44 1.84 -4.45 -6.70
C TYR A 44 1.96 -5.82 -6.02
N SER A 45 3.06 -6.49 -6.25
CA SER A 45 3.44 -7.71 -5.53
C SER A 45 4.90 -7.62 -5.10
N VAL A 46 5.28 -8.39 -4.07
CA VAL A 46 6.63 -8.40 -3.53
C VAL A 46 7.13 -9.82 -3.40
N SER A 47 8.30 -10.09 -3.94
CA SER A 47 9.02 -11.35 -3.76
C SER A 47 10.43 -11.10 -3.22
N TYR A 48 10.94 -12.05 -2.44
CA TYR A 48 12.30 -12.09 -1.97
C TYR A 48 12.89 -13.46 -2.28
N ASP A 49 14.02 -13.46 -2.98
CA ASP A 49 14.72 -14.68 -3.41
C ASP A 49 13.77 -15.68 -4.15
N ASN A 50 12.92 -15.14 -5.03
CA ASN A 50 11.85 -15.81 -5.77
C ASN A 50 10.69 -16.36 -4.93
N VAL A 51 10.66 -16.12 -3.62
CA VAL A 51 9.53 -16.46 -2.76
C VAL A 51 8.57 -15.28 -2.67
N LEU A 52 7.28 -15.52 -2.91
CA LEU A 52 6.26 -14.49 -2.85
C LEU A 52 5.93 -14.16 -1.38
N PHE A 53 6.10 -12.89 -0.99
CA PHE A 53 5.75 -12.36 0.34
C PHE A 53 4.48 -11.52 0.33
N LEU A 54 4.18 -10.84 -0.78
CA LEU A 54 2.89 -10.21 -1.03
C LEU A 54 2.37 -10.62 -2.40
N LYS A 55 1.19 -11.21 -2.43
CA LYS A 55 0.41 -11.47 -3.66
C LYS A 55 0.01 -10.12 -4.29
N PRO A 56 -0.52 -10.08 -5.52
CA PRO A 56 -1.05 -8.83 -6.08
C PRO A 56 -1.95 -8.12 -5.08
N SER A 57 -1.50 -6.98 -4.64
CA SER A 57 -2.05 -6.14 -3.58
C SER A 57 -2.52 -4.82 -4.19
N PRO A 58 -3.69 -4.30 -3.85
CA PRO A 58 -4.22 -3.10 -4.49
C PRO A 58 -3.41 -1.86 -4.15
N LEU A 59 -3.39 -0.93 -5.10
CA LEU A 59 -2.95 0.45 -4.97
C LEU A 59 -4.09 1.38 -5.39
N GLY A 60 -4.09 2.60 -4.88
CA GLY A 60 -5.03 3.63 -5.33
C GLY A 60 -5.42 4.61 -4.23
N ILE A 61 -6.00 5.71 -4.67
CA ILE A 61 -6.46 6.80 -3.83
C ILE A 61 -7.89 7.15 -4.21
N ILE A 62 -8.76 7.29 -3.22
CA ILE A 62 -10.10 7.87 -3.37
C ILE A 62 -10.06 9.24 -2.70
N ALA A 63 -10.36 10.29 -3.49
CA ALA A 63 -10.35 11.66 -3.04
C ALA A 63 -11.68 12.36 -3.34
N ASN A 64 -11.84 13.59 -2.87
CA ASN A 64 -13.00 14.41 -3.21
C ASN A 64 -13.07 14.77 -4.70
N ILE A 65 -11.96 14.62 -5.44
CA ILE A 65 -11.84 14.92 -6.87
C ILE A 65 -11.98 13.69 -7.77
N GLY A 66 -12.10 12.49 -7.22
CA GLY A 66 -12.29 11.27 -8.00
C GLY A 66 -11.91 9.99 -7.27
N ASP A 67 -12.29 8.87 -7.90
CA ASP A 67 -11.85 7.53 -7.53
C ASP A 67 -10.74 7.09 -8.49
N PHE A 68 -9.54 6.95 -7.95
CA PHE A 68 -8.33 6.60 -8.67
C PHE A 68 -7.80 5.21 -8.26
N SER A 69 -8.70 4.33 -7.88
CA SER A 69 -8.44 2.91 -7.60
C SER A 69 -8.80 1.99 -8.75
N SER A 70 -9.51 2.52 -9.75
CA SER A 70 -9.96 1.77 -10.92
C SER A 70 -10.01 2.64 -12.18
N GLY A 71 -10.05 2.01 -13.36
CA GLY A 71 -10.00 2.73 -14.63
C GLY A 71 -8.66 3.43 -14.86
N MET A 72 -7.60 2.93 -14.21
CA MET A 72 -6.25 3.46 -14.30
C MET A 72 -5.42 2.68 -15.31
N SER A 73 -4.41 3.34 -15.86
CA SER A 73 -3.42 2.71 -16.73
C SER A 73 -2.01 3.04 -16.25
N LEU A 74 -1.16 2.03 -16.16
CA LEU A 74 0.26 2.19 -15.85
C LEU A 74 1.01 2.73 -17.08
N GLU A 75 1.74 3.82 -16.93
CA GLU A 75 2.57 4.35 -18.01
C GLU A 75 3.72 3.40 -18.38
N LYS A 76 4.07 3.37 -19.67
CA LYS A 76 5.13 2.49 -20.18
C LYS A 76 6.51 2.85 -19.67
N ASN A 77 6.77 4.14 -19.47
CA ASN A 77 8.08 4.64 -19.04
C ASN A 77 8.16 4.66 -17.52
N VAL A 78 9.18 4.00 -16.98
CA VAL A 78 9.50 4.01 -15.55
C VAL A 78 10.80 4.78 -15.38
N SER A 79 10.78 5.82 -14.56
CA SER A 79 11.99 6.54 -14.16
C SER A 79 12.64 5.81 -13.00
N THR A 80 13.95 5.57 -13.07
CA THR A 80 14.72 4.90 -12.03
C THR A 80 15.89 5.75 -11.56
N ASN A 81 16.24 5.63 -10.28
CA ASN A 81 17.35 6.31 -9.65
C ASN A 81 18.05 5.39 -8.64
N LYS A 82 19.31 5.63 -8.36
CA LYS A 82 20.05 5.01 -7.26
C LYS A 82 20.14 5.98 -6.09
N ILE A 83 19.82 5.48 -4.90
CA ILE A 83 20.01 6.17 -3.63
C ILE A 83 21.26 5.60 -2.97
N ASP A 84 22.15 6.46 -2.55
CA ASP A 84 23.37 6.10 -1.82
C ASP A 84 23.65 7.24 -0.85
N GLU A 85 23.18 7.08 0.40
CA GLU A 85 23.18 8.12 1.41
C GLU A 85 23.82 7.62 2.70
N THR A 86 24.59 8.47 3.35
CA THR A 86 25.10 8.22 4.70
C THR A 86 24.56 9.28 5.64
N TYR A 87 23.96 8.84 6.75
CA TYR A 87 23.44 9.73 7.77
C TYR A 87 23.73 9.21 9.19
N GLU A 88 23.61 10.10 10.17
CA GLU A 88 23.80 9.79 11.57
C GLU A 88 22.53 10.06 12.36
N LEU A 89 22.19 9.12 13.25
CA LEU A 89 21.06 9.20 14.16
C LEU A 89 21.58 9.16 15.60
N ALA A 90 21.37 10.23 16.35
CA ALA A 90 21.98 10.43 17.66
C ALA A 90 21.50 9.46 18.75
N SER A 91 20.28 8.89 18.63
CA SER A 91 19.59 8.20 19.72
C SER A 91 19.23 6.76 19.44
N ILE A 92 19.87 6.12 18.46
CA ILE A 92 19.62 4.71 18.12
C ILE A 92 20.88 3.86 18.23
N LYS A 93 20.70 2.55 18.37
CA LYS A 93 21.78 1.57 18.57
C LYS A 93 22.82 1.57 17.45
N LYS A 94 22.42 1.80 16.20
CA LYS A 94 23.29 1.98 15.04
C LYS A 94 23.22 3.43 14.58
N SER A 95 24.11 4.28 15.11
CA SER A 95 24.09 5.71 14.84
C SER A 95 24.47 6.06 13.40
N LYS A 96 25.46 5.41 12.82
CA LYS A 96 25.89 5.59 11.42
C LYS A 96 25.17 4.60 10.51
N VAL A 97 24.44 5.11 9.54
CA VAL A 97 23.71 4.31 8.54
C VAL A 97 24.19 4.69 7.16
N HIS A 98 24.67 3.71 6.41
CA HIS A 98 24.87 3.80 4.96
C HIS A 98 23.67 3.11 4.31
N TYR A 99 22.80 3.89 3.67
CA TYR A 99 21.57 3.44 3.04
C TYR A 99 21.73 3.42 1.53
N VAL A 100 21.60 2.23 0.94
CA VAL A 100 21.66 2.03 -0.51
C VAL A 100 20.35 1.41 -0.97
N ALA A 101 19.72 2.02 -1.95
CA ALA A 101 18.45 1.56 -2.50
C ALA A 101 18.32 1.90 -3.99
N ASN A 102 17.48 1.18 -4.68
CA ASN A 102 16.98 1.59 -5.99
C ASN A 102 15.61 2.26 -5.81
N GLU A 103 15.38 3.34 -6.53
CA GLU A 103 14.11 4.07 -6.55
C GLU A 103 13.52 4.00 -7.95
N ALA A 104 12.20 3.78 -8.04
CA ALA A 104 11.47 3.83 -9.30
C ALA A 104 10.14 4.59 -9.14
N VAL A 105 9.79 5.34 -10.18
CA VAL A 105 8.55 6.11 -10.27
C VAL A 105 7.62 5.45 -11.27
N PHE A 106 6.47 5.00 -10.80
CA PHE A 106 5.41 4.40 -11.59
C PHE A 106 4.25 5.38 -11.69
N SER A 107 4.04 5.92 -12.88
CA SER A 107 2.99 6.90 -13.14
C SER A 107 1.71 6.21 -13.58
N PHE A 108 0.60 6.59 -12.96
CA PHE A 108 -0.73 6.09 -13.30
C PHE A 108 -1.59 7.19 -13.91
N THR A 109 -2.22 6.86 -15.04
CA THR A 109 -3.09 7.76 -15.80
C THR A 109 -4.54 7.30 -15.75
N GLN A 110 -5.45 8.25 -15.87
CA GLN A 110 -6.88 8.00 -16.12
C GLN A 110 -7.35 8.95 -17.20
N GLN A 111 -8.01 8.41 -18.22
CA GLN A 111 -8.47 9.19 -19.39
C GLN A 111 -7.35 10.05 -20.03
N GLY A 112 -6.13 9.51 -20.09
CA GLY A 112 -4.97 10.17 -20.70
C GLY A 112 -4.33 11.29 -19.88
N LYS A 113 -4.74 11.48 -18.61
CA LYS A 113 -4.11 12.42 -17.66
C LYS A 113 -3.37 11.67 -16.59
N THR A 114 -2.17 12.10 -16.25
CA THR A 114 -1.43 11.58 -15.09
C THR A 114 -2.14 12.03 -13.81
N ILE A 115 -2.51 11.05 -12.99
CA ILE A 115 -3.23 11.27 -11.74
C ILE A 115 -2.28 11.27 -10.56
N TYR A 116 -1.47 10.20 -10.45
CA TYR A 116 -0.47 10.08 -9.40
C TYR A 116 0.71 9.24 -9.84
N ASP A 117 1.81 9.44 -9.16
CA ASP A 117 2.94 8.52 -9.13
C ASP A 117 2.89 7.68 -7.86
N VAL A 118 3.30 6.41 -8.00
CA VAL A 118 3.73 5.59 -6.86
C VAL A 118 5.26 5.49 -6.93
N ILE A 119 5.93 6.05 -5.94
CA ILE A 119 7.38 6.10 -5.88
C ILE A 119 7.82 5.00 -4.93
N PHE A 120 8.41 3.93 -5.48
CA PHE A 120 8.98 2.84 -4.72
C PHE A 120 10.47 3.07 -4.48
N ARG A 121 10.92 2.80 -3.27
CA ARG A 121 12.33 2.75 -2.89
C ARG A 121 12.61 1.40 -2.24
N ILE A 122 13.57 0.67 -2.76
CA ILE A 122 13.84 -0.72 -2.38
C ILE A 122 15.32 -0.86 -2.02
N SER A 123 15.59 -1.15 -0.75
CA SER A 123 16.90 -1.59 -0.29
C SER A 123 16.97 -3.13 -0.31
N ASN A 124 18.08 -3.71 0.14
CA ASN A 124 18.22 -5.16 0.19
C ASN A 124 17.28 -5.84 1.20
N ASN A 125 16.61 -5.08 2.07
CA ASN A 125 15.84 -5.62 3.17
C ASN A 125 14.51 -4.89 3.42
N ASP A 126 14.22 -3.84 2.68
CA ASP A 126 12.98 -3.08 2.84
C ASP A 126 12.41 -2.56 1.52
N VAL A 127 11.10 -2.38 1.51
CA VAL A 127 10.33 -1.72 0.47
C VAL A 127 9.57 -0.57 1.12
N ALA A 128 9.87 0.65 0.70
CA ALA A 128 9.08 1.82 1.05
C ALA A 128 8.44 2.41 -0.20
N PHE A 129 7.22 2.94 -0.07
CA PHE A 129 6.61 3.66 -1.17
C PHE A 129 5.72 4.80 -0.68
N LYS A 130 5.47 5.74 -1.57
CA LYS A 130 4.57 6.88 -1.34
C LYS A 130 3.85 7.26 -2.62
N TYR A 131 2.68 7.88 -2.45
CA TYR A 131 1.96 8.52 -3.55
C TYR A 131 2.39 9.97 -3.70
N LYS A 132 2.44 10.43 -4.95
CA LYS A 132 2.53 11.83 -5.33
C LYS A 132 1.36 12.15 -6.24
N MET A 133 0.36 12.86 -5.71
CA MET A 133 -0.81 13.28 -6.48
C MET A 133 -0.48 14.48 -7.36
N TYR A 134 -1.11 14.52 -8.54
CA TYR A 134 -1.04 15.67 -9.44
C TYR A 134 -2.35 16.44 -9.42
N PRO A 135 -2.32 17.78 -9.53
CA PRO A 135 -3.52 18.59 -9.63
C PRO A 135 -4.41 18.15 -10.79
N GLN A 136 -5.71 17.97 -10.53
CA GLN A 136 -6.69 17.56 -11.55
C GLN A 136 -7.65 18.67 -11.95
N GLY A 137 -7.42 19.89 -11.51
CA GLY A 137 -8.24 21.08 -11.80
C GLY A 137 -7.54 22.35 -11.40
N GLU A 138 -8.30 23.39 -11.12
CA GLU A 138 -7.78 24.70 -10.72
C GLU A 138 -7.20 24.70 -9.29
N THR A 139 -7.69 23.78 -8.42
CA THR A 139 -7.18 23.63 -7.05
C THR A 139 -5.92 22.77 -7.04
N LEU A 140 -4.92 23.19 -6.28
CA LEU A 140 -3.64 22.48 -6.14
C LEU A 140 -3.65 21.44 -5.02
N SER A 141 -4.79 21.24 -4.35
CA SER A 141 -4.96 20.29 -3.24
C SER A 141 -6.21 19.46 -3.41
N CYS A 142 -6.22 18.29 -2.77
CA CYS A 142 -7.40 17.44 -2.67
C CYS A 142 -7.51 16.86 -1.27
N VAL A 143 -8.73 16.44 -0.90
CA VAL A 143 -8.98 15.70 0.34
C VAL A 143 -8.97 14.23 0.03
N VAL A 144 -7.98 13.50 0.54
CA VAL A 144 -7.91 12.05 0.45
C VAL A 144 -8.93 11.46 1.43
N LYS A 145 -9.90 10.72 0.91
CA LYS A 145 -10.93 10.04 1.69
C LYS A 145 -10.50 8.62 2.09
N GLN A 146 -9.77 7.95 1.21
CA GLN A 146 -9.30 6.60 1.41
C GLN A 146 -8.02 6.36 0.61
N GLU A 147 -7.06 5.71 1.23
CA GLU A 147 -5.96 5.03 0.56
C GLU A 147 -6.34 3.57 0.38
N VAL A 148 -6.41 3.10 -0.87
CA VAL A 148 -6.85 1.74 -1.21
C VAL A 148 -5.71 0.74 -1.05
N THR A 149 -4.50 1.22 -0.77
CA THR A 149 -3.33 0.37 -0.52
C THR A 149 -3.68 -0.82 0.37
N GLY A 150 -3.35 -2.00 -0.11
CA GLY A 150 -3.56 -3.24 0.62
C GLY A 150 -2.32 -4.11 0.66
N PHE A 151 -2.42 -5.14 1.50
CA PHE A 151 -1.38 -6.13 1.73
C PHE A 151 -2.01 -7.52 1.67
N ALA A 152 -1.85 -8.19 0.53
CA ALA A 152 -2.39 -9.53 0.28
C ALA A 152 -1.31 -10.58 0.55
N PHE A 153 -1.32 -11.17 1.73
CA PHE A 153 -0.34 -12.19 2.10
C PHE A 153 -0.66 -13.55 1.47
N PRO A 154 0.36 -14.42 1.28
CA PRO A 154 0.16 -15.82 0.91
C PRO A 154 -0.70 -16.57 1.92
N ASP A 155 -1.39 -17.62 1.45
CA ASP A 155 -2.21 -18.46 2.31
C ASP A 155 -1.33 -19.16 3.37
N GLY A 156 -1.86 -19.28 4.58
CA GLY A 156 -1.11 -19.83 5.72
C GLY A 156 -0.18 -18.83 6.41
N THR A 157 -0.16 -17.55 5.98
CA THR A 157 0.53 -16.50 6.73
C THR A 157 -0.12 -16.33 8.11
N THR A 158 0.70 -16.36 9.14
CA THR A 158 0.27 -16.11 10.53
C THR A 158 0.60 -14.69 10.93
N THR A 159 -0.14 -14.16 11.91
CA THR A 159 -0.05 -12.76 12.31
C THR A 159 0.42 -12.61 13.75
N PHE A 160 1.04 -11.48 14.04
CA PHE A 160 1.35 -11.02 15.38
C PHE A 160 1.03 -9.53 15.44
N LEU A 161 -0.21 -9.20 15.80
CA LEU A 161 -0.81 -7.89 15.65
C LEU A 161 -1.23 -7.31 16.99
N CYS A 162 -1.16 -5.98 17.12
CA CYS A 162 -1.69 -5.24 18.26
C CYS A 162 -3.04 -4.62 17.88
N PRO A 163 -4.17 -5.20 18.31
CA PRO A 163 -5.49 -4.68 17.96
C PRO A 163 -5.75 -3.35 18.68
N GLN A 164 -6.54 -2.49 18.05
CA GLN A 164 -7.02 -1.26 18.68
C GLN A 164 -7.77 -1.59 19.98
N SER A 165 -7.38 -0.99 21.10
CA SER A 165 -8.01 -1.22 22.40
C SER A 165 -8.73 0.03 22.90
N LYS A 166 -9.79 -0.17 23.67
CA LYS A 166 -10.47 0.95 24.37
C LYS A 166 -9.53 1.52 25.43
N PRO A 167 -9.40 2.85 25.55
CA PRO A 167 -8.74 3.45 26.68
C PRO A 167 -9.40 3.01 27.99
N MET A 168 -8.63 2.53 28.93
CA MET A 168 -9.10 2.15 30.26
C MET A 168 -8.99 3.33 31.22
N GLY A 169 -9.53 3.19 32.44
CA GLY A 169 -9.45 4.24 33.47
C GLY A 169 -8.05 4.48 34.03
N GLY A 170 -7.86 5.60 34.72
CA GLY A 170 -6.60 5.94 35.39
C GLY A 170 -5.44 6.18 34.39
N PHE A 171 -4.27 5.67 34.69
CA PHE A 171 -3.09 5.76 33.85
C PHE A 171 -3.34 5.16 32.46
N ALA A 172 -4.05 4.06 32.41
CA ALA A 172 -4.40 3.39 31.15
C ALA A 172 -5.29 4.25 30.22
N ARG A 173 -5.95 5.30 30.72
CA ARG A 173 -6.71 6.24 29.90
C ARG A 173 -5.83 7.01 28.92
N THR A 174 -4.59 7.26 29.28
CA THR A 174 -3.59 7.93 28.44
C THR A 174 -2.73 6.95 27.65
N SER A 175 -2.93 5.66 27.90
CA SER A 175 -2.17 4.61 27.24
C SER A 175 -2.57 4.50 25.78
N PRO A 176 -1.60 4.44 24.85
CA PRO A 176 -1.87 4.14 23.46
C PRO A 176 -2.39 2.70 23.31
N SER A 177 -3.09 2.43 22.21
CA SER A 177 -3.66 1.11 21.90
C SER A 177 -2.62 -0.02 21.77
N TYR A 178 -1.34 0.30 21.59
CA TYR A 178 -0.27 -0.69 21.54
C TYR A 178 0.05 -1.34 22.91
N GLU A 179 -0.48 -0.84 24.00
CA GLU A 179 -0.31 -1.45 25.34
C GLU A 179 -1.30 -2.60 25.61
N THR A 180 -1.97 -3.09 24.60
CA THR A 180 -2.80 -4.29 24.72
C THR A 180 -2.00 -5.55 24.36
N SER A 181 -2.52 -6.72 24.71
CA SER A 181 -1.89 -7.99 24.33
C SER A 181 -1.91 -8.19 22.82
N TYR A 182 -0.78 -8.59 22.27
CA TYR A 182 -0.70 -9.03 20.89
C TYR A 182 -1.50 -10.31 20.68
N THR A 183 -2.11 -10.44 19.53
CA THR A 183 -2.84 -11.65 19.14
C THR A 183 -2.15 -12.33 17.96
N ALA A 184 -2.15 -13.65 17.99
CA ALA A 184 -1.75 -14.46 16.83
C ALA A 184 -2.94 -14.71 15.88
N ASP A 185 -4.14 -14.37 16.31
CA ASP A 185 -5.36 -14.49 15.52
C ASP A 185 -5.75 -13.12 15.00
N ASP A 186 -6.38 -13.11 13.83
CA ASP A 186 -6.82 -11.88 13.18
C ASP A 186 -8.13 -11.36 13.79
N VAL A 187 -8.03 -10.85 14.99
CA VAL A 187 -9.15 -10.24 15.73
C VAL A 187 -8.92 -8.75 15.86
N ALA A 188 -9.52 -7.97 14.96
CA ALA A 188 -9.44 -6.53 15.00
C ALA A 188 -10.10 -5.96 16.26
N GLY A 189 -9.40 -5.08 16.97
CA GLY A 189 -9.93 -4.31 18.06
C GLY A 189 -10.63 -3.03 17.59
N LYS A 190 -11.34 -2.37 18.50
CA LYS A 190 -12.02 -1.10 18.25
C LYS A 190 -11.98 -0.17 19.44
N ASN A 191 -11.68 1.10 19.19
CA ASN A 191 -11.72 2.17 20.19
C ASN A 191 -12.29 3.47 19.59
N GLY A 192 -12.13 4.62 20.30
CA GLY A 192 -12.62 5.92 19.83
C GLY A 192 -11.92 6.44 18.58
N TRP A 193 -10.78 5.85 18.19
CA TRP A 193 -10.04 6.18 16.96
C TRP A 193 -10.33 5.22 15.81
N GLY A 194 -11.20 4.24 16.01
CA GLY A 194 -11.63 3.30 14.99
C GLY A 194 -11.29 1.86 15.26
N GLU A 195 -11.49 1.04 14.24
CA GLU A 195 -11.26 -0.40 14.24
C GLU A 195 -9.94 -0.73 13.51
N GLY A 196 -9.26 -1.77 13.92
CA GLY A 196 -8.05 -2.28 13.25
C GLY A 196 -6.90 -2.56 14.20
N TYR A 197 -5.68 -2.45 13.65
CA TYR A 197 -4.43 -2.73 14.34
C TYR A 197 -3.50 -1.52 14.29
N THR A 198 -2.77 -1.29 15.37
CA THR A 198 -1.72 -0.25 15.40
C THR A 198 -0.46 -0.75 14.72
N PHE A 199 0.20 0.14 14.00
CA PHE A 199 1.54 -0.14 13.49
C PHE A 199 2.61 -0.14 14.60
N PRO A 200 3.67 -0.96 14.46
CA PRO A 200 3.96 -1.89 13.38
C PRO A 200 3.16 -3.20 13.47
N CYS A 201 2.89 -3.82 12.32
CA CYS A 201 2.18 -5.09 12.19
C CYS A 201 3.11 -6.17 11.66
N LEU A 202 3.21 -7.32 12.32
CA LEU A 202 4.12 -8.38 11.96
C LEU A 202 3.39 -9.61 11.42
N PHE A 203 3.91 -10.14 10.32
CA PHE A 203 3.38 -11.29 9.59
C PHE A 203 4.48 -12.33 9.38
N ARG A 204 4.13 -13.62 9.46
CA ARG A 204 5.05 -14.73 9.20
C ARG A 204 4.56 -15.57 8.03
N ASN A 205 5.34 -15.64 6.97
CA ASN A 205 5.10 -16.50 5.81
C ASN A 205 5.75 -17.88 6.03
N GLY A 206 5.16 -18.69 6.91
CA GLY A 206 5.66 -20.00 7.25
C GLY A 206 7.13 -19.96 7.68
N ASP A 207 7.96 -20.81 7.06
CA ASP A 207 9.41 -20.86 7.28
C ASP A 207 10.21 -19.98 6.32
N ASN A 208 9.52 -19.28 5.40
CA ASN A 208 10.18 -18.40 4.42
C ASN A 208 10.68 -17.09 5.04
N GLY A 209 10.04 -16.61 6.12
CA GLY A 209 10.46 -15.39 6.81
C GLY A 209 9.32 -14.54 7.33
N TRP A 210 9.65 -13.27 7.61
CA TRP A 210 8.75 -12.32 8.26
C TRP A 210 8.61 -11.05 7.43
N VAL A 211 7.44 -10.44 7.51
CA VAL A 211 7.16 -9.10 6.96
C VAL A 211 6.69 -8.19 8.09
N LEU A 212 7.38 -7.07 8.28
CA LEU A 212 6.93 -5.99 9.16
C LEU A 212 6.32 -4.90 8.30
N VAL A 213 5.05 -4.62 8.52
CA VAL A 213 4.34 -3.49 7.88
C VAL A 213 4.27 -2.33 8.86
N SER A 214 4.69 -1.16 8.42
CA SER A 214 4.69 0.06 9.23
C SER A 214 4.62 1.30 8.35
N GLU A 215 4.39 2.44 8.97
CA GLU A 215 4.52 3.75 8.37
C GLU A 215 5.90 4.33 8.63
N THR A 216 6.36 5.21 7.75
CA THR A 216 7.59 5.98 7.93
C THR A 216 7.40 7.41 7.44
N GLY A 217 8.23 8.34 7.93
CA GLY A 217 8.13 9.75 7.56
C GLY A 217 6.91 10.46 8.14
N VAL A 218 6.27 9.90 9.15
CA VAL A 218 5.11 10.51 9.83
C VAL A 218 5.53 11.81 10.52
N ASN A 219 4.83 12.89 10.22
CA ASN A 219 5.06 14.22 10.78
C ASN A 219 3.71 14.96 10.95
N GLY A 220 3.74 16.22 11.37
CA GLY A 220 2.53 17.02 11.60
C GLY A 220 1.67 17.32 10.35
N GLY A 221 2.20 17.06 9.16
CA GLY A 221 1.46 17.17 7.89
C GLY A 221 0.92 15.83 7.36
N TYR A 222 1.03 14.76 8.15
CA TYR A 222 0.61 13.41 7.75
C TYR A 222 -0.49 12.88 8.69
N CYS A 223 -1.56 12.36 8.10
CA CYS A 223 -2.62 11.70 8.86
C CYS A 223 -2.16 10.31 9.26
N ALA A 224 -2.00 10.07 10.56
CA ALA A 224 -1.70 8.75 11.07
C ALA A 224 -2.75 7.72 10.62
N SER A 225 -2.30 6.57 10.17
CA SER A 225 -3.16 5.48 9.73
C SER A 225 -3.07 4.27 10.66
N ARG A 226 -3.88 3.28 10.37
CA ARG A 226 -3.90 1.98 11.02
C ARG A 226 -4.09 0.89 9.98
N LEU A 227 -3.77 -0.34 10.33
CA LEU A 227 -4.07 -1.48 9.48
C LEU A 227 -5.48 -1.99 9.83
N LEU A 228 -6.34 -2.12 8.83
CA LEU A 228 -7.65 -2.75 8.99
C LEU A 228 -7.53 -4.26 8.81
N GLY A 229 -8.42 -5.00 9.48
CA GLY A 229 -8.53 -6.45 9.32
C GLY A 229 -8.84 -6.86 7.87
N HIS A 230 -8.39 -8.04 7.47
CA HIS A 230 -8.54 -8.47 6.09
C HIS A 230 -9.99 -8.84 5.73
N LYS A 231 -10.45 -8.30 4.61
CA LYS A 231 -11.65 -8.78 3.91
C LYS A 231 -11.20 -9.42 2.59
N GLY A 232 -11.55 -10.68 2.37
CA GLY A 232 -11.12 -11.39 1.16
C GLY A 232 -9.60 -11.64 1.08
N GLY A 233 -8.91 -11.72 2.23
CA GLY A 233 -7.48 -12.00 2.29
C GLY A 233 -6.55 -10.80 2.10
N VAL A 234 -7.08 -9.56 2.13
CA VAL A 234 -6.30 -8.33 1.95
C VAL A 234 -6.45 -7.44 3.17
N TYR A 235 -5.36 -7.11 3.84
CA TYR A 235 -5.30 -6.05 4.84
C TYR A 235 -5.23 -4.70 4.13
N THR A 236 -5.90 -3.68 4.66
CA THR A 236 -5.97 -2.36 4.03
C THR A 236 -5.60 -1.24 5.00
N ILE A 237 -5.25 -0.08 4.46
CA ILE A 237 -5.02 1.13 5.26
C ILE A 237 -6.36 1.70 5.72
N GLY A 238 -6.43 2.09 7.00
CA GLY A 238 -7.56 2.79 7.57
C GLY A 238 -7.18 4.17 8.10
N PHE A 239 -7.92 5.18 7.67
CA PHE A 239 -7.86 6.52 8.25
C PHE A 239 -8.95 6.70 9.31
N PRO A 240 -8.80 7.68 10.22
CA PRO A 240 -9.89 8.12 11.08
C PRO A 240 -11.12 8.49 10.24
N GLN A 241 -12.29 8.04 10.66
CA GLN A 241 -13.55 8.29 9.94
C GLN A 241 -14.32 9.43 10.58
N GLU A 242 -15.27 10.00 9.82
CA GLU A 242 -16.18 11.00 10.34
C GLU A 242 -16.95 10.47 11.55
N GLY A 243 -17.01 11.24 12.63
CA GLY A 243 -17.64 10.83 13.88
C GLY A 243 -16.76 10.01 14.83
N GLU A 244 -15.59 9.58 14.43
CA GLU A 244 -14.59 9.02 15.35
C GLU A 244 -14.02 10.15 16.21
N ALA A 245 -14.03 9.98 17.53
CA ALA A 245 -13.56 10.96 18.49
C ALA A 245 -12.55 10.33 19.45
N ASN A 246 -11.53 11.09 19.80
CA ASN A 246 -10.50 10.69 20.76
C ASN A 246 -10.77 11.22 22.19
N GLY A 247 -11.94 11.73 22.46
CA GLY A 247 -12.30 12.36 23.73
C GLY A 247 -11.86 13.83 23.86
N ASN A 248 -10.96 14.30 23.04
CA ASN A 248 -10.44 15.68 23.01
C ASN A 248 -10.77 16.44 21.71
N GLY A 249 -11.52 15.82 20.83
CA GLY A 249 -11.92 16.41 19.55
C GLY A 249 -12.30 15.35 18.52
N THR A 250 -12.87 15.80 17.44
CA THR A 250 -13.16 14.97 16.28
C THR A 250 -11.90 14.80 15.43
N VAL A 251 -11.70 13.60 14.93
CA VAL A 251 -10.68 13.32 13.93
C VAL A 251 -11.30 13.56 12.57
N SER A 252 -10.71 14.43 11.77
CA SER A 252 -11.16 14.68 10.41
C SER A 252 -10.57 13.64 9.47
N PRO A 253 -11.37 13.01 8.59
CA PRO A 253 -10.86 12.16 7.54
C PRO A 253 -10.15 13.00 6.47
N GLY A 254 -9.07 12.46 5.94
CA GLY A 254 -8.42 12.99 4.76
C GLY A 254 -7.72 14.34 4.96
N ILE A 255 -6.43 14.30 5.09
CA ILE A 255 -5.59 15.48 5.00
C ILE A 255 -5.05 15.60 3.57
N ALA A 256 -5.10 16.80 3.05
CA ALA A 256 -4.60 17.11 1.72
C ALA A 256 -3.07 17.09 1.65
#